data_eaba6c37cb850a5ce9573540bc1e4073
#
_entry.id   eaba6c37cb850a5ce9573540bc1e4073
#
_cell.length_a   1.000
_cell.length_b   1.000
_cell.length_c   1.000
_cell.angle_alpha   90.00
_cell.angle_beta   90.00
_cell.angle_gamma   90.00
#
_symmetry.space_group_name_H-M   'P 1'
#
loop_
_entity.id
_entity.type
_entity.pdbx_description
1 polymer ?
#
loop_
_entity_poly.entity_id
_entity_poly.type
_entity_poly.pdbx_seq_one_letter_code
_entity_poly.pdbx_strand_id
1 'polypeptide(L)'
;MSSNVIEQAGAIVVRRGRVGPRILLVTGRRNPDNWIFPKGHIEEGESRRDAALREAREEAGVKGAVAARAGSISFDFGRSRYRVHYYVVTTDQRGQEREGRRLRWHGYRQALRRLTYDENRAMLRTAWPVIRTLLRTR
;
A
#
# COMPACT_ATOMS: atom_id res chain seq x y z
N MET A 1 20.52 15.17 19.23
CA MET A 1 20.75 14.74 17.85
C MET A 1 19.46 14.30 17.21
N SER A 2 19.06 15.02 16.23
CA SER A 2 17.87 14.61 15.50
C SER A 2 18.23 13.46 14.58
N SER A 3 17.51 12.37 14.68
CA SER A 3 17.57 11.32 13.68
C SER A 3 16.81 11.82 12.46
N ASN A 4 17.42 11.67 11.30
CA ASN A 4 16.73 11.98 10.05
C ASN A 4 15.72 10.89 9.74
N VAL A 5 14.49 11.10 10.12
CA VAL A 5 13.39 10.20 9.78
C VAL A 5 12.65 10.78 8.58
N ILE A 6 12.58 10.01 7.52
CA ILE A 6 11.84 10.40 6.33
C ILE A 6 10.45 9.79 6.45
N GLU A 7 9.44 10.66 6.49
CA GLU A 7 8.06 10.23 6.66
C GLU A 7 7.45 9.94 5.30
N GLN A 8 6.84 8.77 5.19
CA GLN A 8 6.15 8.32 3.99
C GLN A 8 4.76 7.83 4.33
N ALA A 9 3.91 7.75 3.33
CA ALA A 9 2.59 7.15 3.48
C ALA A 9 2.40 6.11 2.38
N GLY A 10 1.65 5.07 2.70
CA GLY A 10 1.37 3.99 1.77
C GLY A 10 -0.07 3.55 1.83
N ALA A 11 -0.48 2.86 0.79
CA ALA A 11 -1.86 2.43 0.62
C ALA A 11 -1.94 0.92 0.44
N ILE A 12 -2.70 0.25 1.30
CA ILE A 12 -3.13 -1.12 1.05
C ILE A 12 -4.46 -0.98 0.30
N VAL A 13 -4.36 -1.02 -1.02
CA VAL A 13 -5.50 -0.75 -1.90
C VAL A 13 -6.29 -2.04 -2.08
N VAL A 14 -7.58 -2.00 -1.77
CA VAL A 14 -8.44 -3.17 -1.81
C VAL A 14 -9.72 -2.85 -2.56
N ARG A 15 -10.27 -3.88 -3.23
CA ARG A 15 -11.57 -3.78 -3.88
C ARG A 15 -12.33 -5.08 -3.72
N ARG A 16 -13.63 -5.02 -3.90
CA ARG A 16 -14.45 -6.23 -3.90
C ARG A 16 -14.14 -7.04 -5.14
N GLY A 17 -13.88 -8.33 -4.94
CA GLY A 17 -13.78 -9.27 -6.03
C GLY A 17 -14.99 -10.19 -6.01
N ARG A 18 -15.04 -11.07 -7.02
CA ARG A 18 -16.15 -12.02 -7.15
C ARG A 18 -16.23 -13.00 -5.97
N VAL A 19 -15.07 -13.41 -5.48
CA VAL A 19 -14.97 -14.42 -4.42
C VAL A 19 -14.55 -13.82 -3.08
N GLY A 20 -14.01 -12.64 -3.07
CA GLY A 20 -13.54 -11.98 -1.84
C GLY A 20 -12.73 -10.76 -2.17
N PRO A 21 -12.16 -10.11 -1.13
CA PRO A 21 -11.37 -8.92 -1.36
C PRO A 21 -10.16 -9.19 -2.25
N ARG A 22 -9.85 -8.22 -3.11
CA ARG A 22 -8.67 -8.24 -3.97
C ARG A 22 -7.74 -7.15 -3.49
N ILE A 23 -6.47 -7.47 -3.44
CA ILE A 23 -5.42 -6.59 -2.91
C ILE A 23 -4.47 -6.24 -4.04
N LEU A 24 -4.17 -4.96 -4.17
CA LEU A 24 -3.33 -4.45 -5.24
C LEU A 24 -1.88 -4.40 -4.79
N LEU A 25 -1.00 -4.97 -5.61
CA LEU A 25 0.44 -4.85 -5.44
C LEU A 25 1.04 -4.24 -6.70
N VAL A 26 2.11 -3.50 -6.52
CA VAL A 26 2.88 -2.92 -7.63
C VAL A 26 4.34 -3.33 -7.49
N THR A 27 5.08 -3.26 -8.59
CA THR A 27 6.51 -3.54 -8.54
C THR A 27 7.28 -2.32 -8.04
N GLY A 28 8.44 -2.59 -7.43
CA GLY A 28 9.31 -1.53 -6.97
C GLY A 28 9.90 -0.73 -8.13
N ARG A 29 10.18 0.55 -7.88
CA ARG A 29 10.73 1.43 -8.91
C ARG A 29 12.19 1.09 -9.20
N ARG A 30 12.99 0.88 -8.14
CA ARG A 30 14.41 0.57 -8.28
C ARG A 30 14.65 -0.89 -8.60
N ASN A 31 13.81 -1.76 -8.07
CA ASN A 31 13.91 -3.19 -8.30
C ASN A 31 12.56 -3.71 -8.77
N PRO A 32 12.38 -3.93 -10.08
CA PRO A 32 11.10 -4.36 -10.63
C PRO A 32 10.73 -5.80 -10.28
N ASP A 33 11.61 -6.54 -9.60
CA ASP A 33 11.29 -7.87 -9.11
C ASP A 33 10.61 -7.84 -7.74
N ASN A 34 10.67 -6.69 -7.05
CA ASN A 34 10.02 -6.55 -5.75
C ASN A 34 8.55 -6.17 -5.92
N TRP A 35 7.69 -6.83 -5.13
CA TRP A 35 6.27 -6.54 -5.09
C TRP A 35 5.95 -5.89 -3.76
N ILE A 36 5.32 -4.73 -3.81
CA ILE A 36 5.10 -3.86 -2.65
C ILE A 36 3.73 -3.19 -2.74
N PHE A 37 3.35 -2.51 -1.67
CA PHE A 37 2.21 -1.59 -1.68
C PHE A 37 2.67 -0.23 -2.24
N PRO A 38 1.79 0.51 -2.92
CA PRO A 38 2.10 1.89 -3.30
C PRO A 38 2.46 2.72 -2.08
N LYS A 39 3.55 3.48 -2.17
CA LYS A 39 3.99 4.37 -1.09
C LYS A 39 4.95 5.42 -1.60
N GLY A 40 5.08 6.50 -0.85
CA GLY A 40 6.06 7.53 -1.16
C GLY A 40 6.10 8.61 -0.11
N HIS A 41 6.91 9.63 -0.38
CA HIS A 41 7.13 10.72 0.56
C HIS A 41 5.86 11.54 0.78
N ILE A 42 5.67 11.99 2.01
CA ILE A 42 4.61 12.94 2.34
C ILE A 42 5.12 14.31 1.94
N GLU A 43 4.37 15.02 1.12
CA GLU A 43 4.76 16.33 0.65
C GLU A 43 4.42 17.39 1.71
N GLU A 44 5.09 18.53 1.63
CA GLU A 44 4.86 19.62 2.55
C GLU A 44 3.40 20.05 2.52
N GLY A 45 2.80 20.17 3.71
CA GLY A 45 1.41 20.56 3.84
C GLY A 45 0.40 19.46 3.57
N GLU A 46 0.87 18.27 3.20
CA GLU A 46 0.01 17.14 2.87
C GLU A 46 -0.23 16.29 4.12
N SER A 47 -1.46 15.82 4.32
CA SER A 47 -1.73 14.87 5.38
C SER A 47 -1.23 13.47 4.97
N ARG A 48 -1.03 12.60 5.95
CA ARG A 48 -0.66 11.22 5.69
C ARG A 48 -1.70 10.51 4.81
N ARG A 49 -2.98 10.74 5.09
CA ARG A 49 -4.08 10.15 4.32
C ARG A 49 -4.06 10.60 2.88
N ASP A 50 -3.89 11.91 2.67
CA ASP A 50 -3.85 12.45 1.31
C ASP A 50 -2.63 11.95 0.55
N ALA A 51 -1.49 11.79 1.24
CA ALA A 51 -0.29 11.24 0.61
C ALA A 51 -0.52 9.79 0.17
N ALA A 52 -1.16 8.98 1.02
CA ALA A 52 -1.48 7.59 0.67
C ALA A 52 -2.39 7.53 -0.57
N LEU A 53 -3.41 8.39 -0.61
CA LEU A 53 -4.33 8.45 -1.76
C LEU A 53 -3.60 8.91 -3.03
N ARG A 54 -2.73 9.90 -2.90
CA ARG A 54 -1.96 10.40 -4.04
C ARG A 54 -1.01 9.32 -4.58
N GLU A 55 -0.32 8.60 -3.70
CA GLU A 55 0.60 7.55 -4.13
C GLU A 55 -0.14 6.42 -4.83
N ALA A 56 -1.31 6.04 -4.35
CA ALA A 56 -2.13 5.02 -5.02
C ALA A 56 -2.50 5.46 -6.43
N ARG A 57 -2.84 6.74 -6.60
CA ARG A 57 -3.19 7.28 -7.91
C ARG A 57 -1.97 7.34 -8.82
N GLU A 58 -0.82 7.80 -8.29
CA GLU A 58 0.39 7.95 -9.11
C GLU A 58 1.00 6.62 -9.51
N GLU A 59 1.01 5.64 -8.60
CA GLU A 59 1.69 4.37 -8.85
C GLU A 59 0.79 3.32 -9.47
N ALA A 60 -0.52 3.39 -9.24
CA ALA A 60 -1.44 2.35 -9.68
C ALA A 60 -2.65 2.89 -10.46
N GLY A 61 -2.77 4.19 -10.60
CA GLY A 61 -3.86 4.78 -11.37
C GLY A 61 -5.24 4.58 -10.76
N VAL A 62 -5.32 4.41 -9.43
CA VAL A 62 -6.61 4.21 -8.77
C VAL A 62 -6.97 5.43 -7.94
N LYS A 63 -8.24 5.79 -7.97
CA LYS A 63 -8.84 6.72 -7.03
C LYS A 63 -9.61 5.92 -6.00
N GLY A 64 -9.42 6.26 -4.73
CA GLY A 64 -10.07 5.53 -3.68
C GLY A 64 -10.34 6.41 -2.48
N ALA A 65 -10.80 5.79 -1.41
CA ALA A 65 -11.09 6.45 -0.15
C ALA A 65 -10.39 5.72 0.98
N VAL A 66 -9.87 6.49 1.93
CA VAL A 66 -9.26 5.91 3.14
C VAL A 66 -10.37 5.33 4.00
N ALA A 67 -10.28 4.06 4.30
CA ALA A 67 -11.27 3.35 5.12
C ALA A 67 -10.79 3.11 6.54
N ALA A 68 -9.46 2.95 6.74
CA ALA A 68 -8.91 2.68 8.07
C ALA A 68 -7.41 2.94 8.07
N ARG A 69 -6.87 3.19 9.26
CA ARG A 69 -5.43 3.18 9.45
C ARG A 69 -4.98 1.72 9.65
N ALA A 70 -3.92 1.32 8.96
CA ALA A 70 -3.39 -0.04 9.09
C ALA A 70 -2.24 -0.13 10.10
N GLY A 71 -1.35 0.84 10.09
CA GLY A 71 -0.19 0.84 10.97
C GLY A 71 1.01 1.52 10.32
N SER A 72 2.17 1.34 10.91
CA SER A 72 3.39 1.91 10.34
C SER A 72 4.52 0.88 10.34
N ILE A 73 5.43 1.06 9.39
CA ILE A 73 6.65 0.25 9.26
C ILE A 73 7.81 1.21 9.24
N SER A 74 8.87 0.91 10.01
CA SER A 74 10.11 1.67 9.96
C SER A 74 11.22 0.79 9.42
N PHE A 75 12.09 1.37 8.59
CA PHE A 75 13.25 0.68 8.07
C PHE A 75 14.37 1.65 7.78
N ASP A 76 15.59 1.14 7.75
CA ASP A 76 16.77 1.94 7.44
C ASP A 76 17.17 1.68 5.98
N PHE A 77 17.50 2.75 5.28
CA PHE A 77 18.03 2.64 3.93
C PHE A 77 19.01 3.79 3.70
N GLY A 78 20.25 3.44 3.31
CA GLY A 78 21.30 4.43 3.23
C GLY A 78 21.59 5.00 4.61
N ARG A 79 21.61 6.34 4.72
CA ARG A 79 21.85 7.02 5.98
C ARG A 79 20.59 7.49 6.67
N SER A 80 19.44 7.11 6.14
CA SER A 80 18.17 7.60 6.64
C SER A 80 17.34 6.47 7.21
N ARG A 81 16.49 6.82 8.17
CA ARG A 81 15.43 5.96 8.65
C ARG A 81 14.14 6.41 8.00
N TYR A 82 13.39 5.47 7.50
CA TYR A 82 12.10 5.72 6.87
C TYR A 82 11.01 5.20 7.78
N ARG A 83 9.90 5.95 7.84
CA ARG A 83 8.69 5.49 8.52
C ARG A 83 7.53 5.63 7.55
N VAL A 84 6.88 4.53 7.25
CA VAL A 84 5.77 4.51 6.31
C VAL A 84 4.48 4.29 7.08
N HIS A 85 3.54 5.20 6.93
CA HIS A 85 2.21 5.10 7.56
C HIS A 85 1.25 4.53 6.54
N TYR A 86 0.70 3.35 6.82
CA TYR A 86 -0.17 2.64 5.88
C TYR A 86 -1.63 2.80 6.23
N TYR A 87 -2.43 2.96 5.19
CA TYR A 87 -3.88 3.09 5.29
C TYR A 87 -4.53 2.09 4.35
N VAL A 88 -5.65 1.52 4.78
CA VAL A 88 -6.49 0.72 3.91
C VAL A 88 -7.28 1.67 3.03
N VAL A 89 -7.14 1.53 1.74
CA VAL A 89 -7.79 2.38 0.73
C VAL A 89 -8.71 1.51 -0.11
N THR A 90 -10.00 1.82 -0.08
CA THR A 90 -10.99 1.08 -0.87
C THR A 90 -11.21 1.77 -2.21
N THR A 91 -11.40 0.96 -3.25
CA THR A 91 -11.68 1.46 -4.59
C THR A 91 -12.56 0.46 -5.34
N ASP A 92 -13.26 0.93 -6.36
CA ASP A 92 -13.95 0.07 -7.32
C ASP A 92 -13.24 0.05 -8.68
N GLN A 93 -12.12 0.75 -8.78
CA GLN A 93 -11.35 0.85 -10.02
C GLN A 93 -10.34 -0.27 -10.13
N ARG A 94 -9.93 -0.55 -11.37
CA ARG A 94 -8.94 -1.59 -11.63
C ARG A 94 -7.52 -1.05 -11.70
N GLY A 95 -7.38 0.25 -11.89
CA GLY A 95 -6.08 0.87 -11.98
C GLY A 95 -5.42 0.71 -13.34
N GLN A 96 -4.22 1.23 -13.45
CA GLN A 96 -3.40 1.19 -14.64
C GLN A 96 -1.94 1.10 -14.24
N GLU A 97 -1.14 0.42 -15.05
CA GLU A 97 0.30 0.43 -14.84
C GLU A 97 0.84 1.83 -15.10
N ARG A 98 1.60 2.34 -14.17
CA ARG A 98 2.15 3.69 -14.21
C ARG A 98 3.59 3.69 -13.76
N GLU A 99 4.35 4.66 -14.20
CA GLU A 99 5.74 4.86 -13.80
C GLU A 99 6.62 3.64 -14.08
N GLY A 100 6.29 2.88 -15.11
CA GLY A 100 7.05 1.67 -15.45
C GLY A 100 6.84 0.51 -14.50
N ARG A 101 5.89 0.62 -13.57
CA ARG A 101 5.59 -0.44 -12.62
C ARG A 101 4.55 -1.39 -13.18
N ARG A 102 4.68 -2.66 -12.84
CA ARG A 102 3.62 -3.65 -13.10
C ARG A 102 2.63 -3.60 -11.94
N LEU A 103 1.40 -3.95 -12.24
CA LEU A 103 0.30 -3.93 -11.29
C LEU A 103 -0.42 -5.26 -11.34
N ARG A 104 -0.74 -5.83 -10.16
CA ARG A 104 -1.50 -7.08 -10.08
C ARG A 104 -2.45 -7.03 -8.89
N TRP A 105 -3.64 -7.58 -9.10
CA TRP A 105 -4.60 -7.78 -8.02
C TRP A 105 -4.53 -9.23 -7.55
N HIS A 106 -4.60 -9.43 -6.23
CA HIS A 106 -4.42 -10.74 -5.62
C HIS A 106 -5.47 -10.98 -4.55
N GLY A 107 -5.86 -12.23 -4.36
CA GLY A 107 -6.51 -12.63 -3.12
C GLY A 107 -5.49 -12.56 -1.98
N TYR A 108 -5.96 -12.69 -0.75
CA TYR A 108 -5.14 -12.49 0.44
C TYR A 108 -3.91 -13.41 0.48
N ARG A 109 -4.11 -14.72 0.32
CA ARG A 109 -3.01 -15.68 0.41
C ARG A 109 -1.96 -15.47 -0.68
N GLN A 110 -2.42 -15.15 -1.88
CA GLN A 110 -1.53 -14.91 -3.00
C GLN A 110 -0.74 -13.62 -2.80
N ALA A 111 -1.38 -12.59 -2.26
CA ALA A 111 -0.70 -11.34 -1.93
C ALA A 111 0.41 -11.57 -0.90
N LEU A 112 0.13 -12.37 0.15
CA LEU A 112 1.15 -12.72 1.14
C LEU A 112 2.34 -13.42 0.50
N ARG A 113 2.10 -14.33 -0.44
CA ARG A 113 3.19 -15.04 -1.10
C ARG A 113 4.00 -14.14 -2.02
N ARG A 114 3.33 -13.17 -2.66
CA ARG A 114 4.00 -12.33 -3.65
C ARG A 114 4.76 -11.16 -3.03
N LEU A 115 4.29 -10.63 -1.91
CA LEU A 115 4.97 -9.52 -1.24
C LEU A 115 6.42 -9.90 -0.94
N THR A 116 7.34 -9.01 -1.29
CA THR A 116 8.77 -9.28 -1.16
C THR A 116 9.25 -9.19 0.28
N TYR A 117 8.70 -8.24 1.06
CA TYR A 117 9.23 -7.95 2.39
C TYR A 117 8.33 -8.50 3.50
N ASP A 118 8.97 -9.05 4.53
CA ASP A 118 8.26 -9.62 5.69
C ASP A 118 7.42 -8.57 6.41
N GLU A 119 7.91 -7.33 6.47
CA GLU A 119 7.18 -6.24 7.14
C GLU A 119 5.86 -5.94 6.42
N ASN A 120 5.85 -6.02 5.09
CA ASN A 120 4.63 -5.84 4.31
C ASN A 120 3.65 -6.99 4.54
N ARG A 121 4.15 -8.21 4.63
CA ARG A 121 3.31 -9.38 4.95
C ARG A 121 2.68 -9.23 6.32
N ALA A 122 3.47 -8.83 7.31
CA ALA A 122 2.96 -8.61 8.67
C ALA A 122 1.89 -7.52 8.68
N MET A 123 2.12 -6.44 7.95
CA MET A 123 1.14 -5.35 7.84
C MET A 123 -0.16 -5.85 7.22
N LEU A 124 -0.07 -6.64 6.16
CA LEU A 124 -1.26 -7.18 5.51
C LEU A 124 -2.04 -8.11 6.46
N ARG A 125 -1.33 -8.96 7.20
CA ARG A 125 -1.99 -9.82 8.19
C ARG A 125 -2.73 -9.00 9.24
N THR A 126 -2.11 -7.93 9.72
CA THR A 126 -2.73 -7.04 10.71
C THR A 126 -3.97 -6.36 10.13
N ALA A 127 -3.90 -5.93 8.88
CA ALA A 127 -5.02 -5.22 8.24
C ALA A 127 -6.13 -6.16 7.77
N TRP A 128 -5.85 -7.44 7.60
CA TRP A 128 -6.79 -8.37 6.95
C TRP A 128 -8.16 -8.46 7.63
N PRO A 129 -8.28 -8.53 8.97
CA PRO A 129 -9.61 -8.58 9.59
C PRO A 129 -10.46 -7.34 9.25
N VAL A 130 -9.84 -6.16 9.20
CA VAL A 130 -10.54 -4.93 8.83
C VAL A 130 -10.96 -4.97 7.37
N ILE A 131 -10.05 -5.38 6.48
CA ILE A 131 -10.33 -5.49 5.05
C ILE A 131 -11.51 -6.44 4.82
N ARG A 132 -11.49 -7.59 5.48
CA ARG A 132 -12.51 -8.60 5.31
C ARG A 132 -13.88 -8.08 5.77
N THR A 133 -13.91 -7.33 6.86
CA THR A 133 -15.14 -6.72 7.36
C THR A 133 -15.66 -5.65 6.40
N LEU A 134 -14.77 -4.79 5.92
CA LEU A 134 -15.14 -3.69 5.01
C LEU A 134 -15.69 -4.20 3.68
N LEU A 135 -15.13 -5.29 3.18
CA LEU A 135 -15.46 -5.80 1.84
C LEU A 135 -16.21 -7.14 1.89
N ARG A 136 -16.94 -7.34 2.96
CA ARG A 136 -17.71 -8.59 3.11
C ARG A 136 -18.66 -8.77 1.93
N THR A 137 -18.60 -9.95 1.33
CA THR A 137 -19.51 -10.33 0.27
C THR A 137 -20.83 -10.75 0.90
N ARG A 138 -21.91 -10.26 0.37
CA ARG A 138 -23.26 -10.64 0.82
C ARG A 138 -23.75 -11.83 0.02
#